data_26fbf68bf0664a529cf3d685a261ada8
#
_entry.id   26fbf68bf0664a529cf3d685a261ada8
#
_cell.length_a   1.000
_cell.length_b   1.000
_cell.length_c   1.000
_cell.angle_alpha   90.00
_cell.angle_beta   90.00
_cell.angle_gamma   90.00
#
_symmetry.space_group_name_H-M   'P 1'
#
loop_
_entity.id
_entity.type
_entity.pdbx_description
1 polymer ?
#
loop_
_entity_poly.entity_id
_entity_poly.type
_entity_poly.pdbx_seq_one_letter_code
_entity_poly.pdbx_strand_id
1 'polypeptide(L)'
;VFLGVIISISLIIILLNINKFNKFPAQKLNKERIIELISKYGGSSLAHYVFVGDKYVHISKKEDVFFQYQIISDKIIVLGGPIGNREAFYEAIKEFYDLADLYGYTLVFSGVDMNIFPELHDMGYDFLKLGQDALVKLDEFSLAGNKNKSKRQAVSRIDKAGYTFSIETPPFTDELFKELKEVSDEWLNGKKEKGFAVGYFNKEYMEMDKIAIVRNSEGEIKAFANIMPMYDGNKTLSIDLMRFKNIELNGIM
;
A
#
# COMPACT_ATOMS: atom_id res chain seq x y z
N VAL A 1 33.78 -38.78 25.22
CA VAL A 1 32.51 -38.24 25.79
C VAL A 1 32.23 -36.82 25.31
N PHE A 2 33.18 -35.89 25.37
CA PHE A 2 32.98 -34.48 25.01
C PHE A 2 32.57 -34.29 23.55
N LEU A 3 33.24 -34.99 22.62
CA LEU A 3 32.95 -34.93 21.18
C LEU A 3 31.54 -35.46 20.86
N GLY A 4 31.10 -36.54 21.52
CA GLY A 4 29.75 -37.10 21.34
C GLY A 4 28.66 -36.12 21.78
N VAL A 5 28.85 -35.40 22.89
CA VAL A 5 27.92 -34.35 23.35
C VAL A 5 27.80 -33.21 22.35
N ILE A 6 28.92 -32.73 21.80
CA ILE A 6 28.92 -31.68 20.78
C ILE A 6 28.17 -32.11 19.51
N ILE A 7 28.42 -33.33 19.02
CA ILE A 7 27.74 -33.86 17.84
C ILE A 7 26.25 -33.99 18.11
N SER A 8 25.82 -34.50 19.29
CA SER A 8 24.41 -34.61 19.62
C SER A 8 23.71 -33.27 19.70
N ILE A 9 24.33 -32.27 20.33
CA ILE A 9 23.78 -30.90 20.41
C ILE A 9 23.67 -30.29 19.00
N SER A 10 24.70 -30.45 18.17
CA SER A 10 24.68 -29.93 16.79
C SER A 10 23.58 -30.62 15.97
N LEU A 11 23.39 -31.91 16.12
CA LEU A 11 22.32 -32.67 15.44
C LEU A 11 20.93 -32.19 15.87
N ILE A 12 20.73 -31.95 17.16
CA ILE A 12 19.48 -31.41 17.71
C ILE A 12 19.20 -30.02 17.16
N ILE A 13 20.21 -29.13 17.13
CA ILE A 13 20.08 -27.79 16.56
C ILE A 13 19.71 -27.86 15.08
N ILE A 14 20.34 -28.74 14.30
CA ILE A 14 20.02 -28.94 12.89
C ILE A 14 18.58 -29.44 12.74
N LEU A 15 18.17 -30.45 13.49
CA LEU A 15 16.81 -31.00 13.43
C LEU A 15 15.73 -30.01 13.80
N LEU A 16 15.97 -29.19 14.84
CA LEU A 16 15.03 -28.15 15.28
C LEU A 16 14.92 -26.98 14.29
N ASN A 17 15.92 -26.78 13.45
CA ASN A 17 15.94 -25.66 12.49
C ASN A 17 15.88 -26.11 11.02
N ILE A 18 15.59 -27.39 10.74
CA ILE A 18 15.66 -27.94 9.39
C ILE A 18 14.79 -27.16 8.39
N ASN A 19 13.62 -26.69 8.83
CA ASN A 19 12.72 -25.90 7.96
C ASN A 19 13.21 -24.48 7.71
N LYS A 20 14.07 -23.92 8.59
CA LYS A 20 14.72 -22.61 8.37
C LYS A 20 15.76 -22.63 7.25
N PHE A 21 16.27 -23.80 6.90
CA PHE A 21 17.16 -23.96 5.73
C PHE A 21 16.37 -24.04 4.42
N ASN A 22 15.07 -24.32 4.47
CA ASN A 22 14.20 -24.30 3.30
C ASN A 22 13.74 -22.87 3.04
N LYS A 23 13.75 -22.48 1.76
CA LYS A 23 13.26 -21.16 1.36
C LYS A 23 11.75 -21.11 1.52
N PHE A 24 11.23 -20.06 2.15
CA PHE A 24 9.79 -19.82 2.28
C PHE A 24 9.10 -19.83 0.91
N PRO A 25 7.97 -20.53 0.74
CA PRO A 25 7.28 -20.67 -0.56
C PRO A 25 6.51 -19.39 -0.93
N ALA A 26 7.25 -18.29 -1.11
CA ALA A 26 6.68 -16.99 -1.45
C ALA A 26 6.09 -17.00 -2.86
N GLN A 27 4.85 -16.59 -3.00
CA GLN A 27 4.14 -16.46 -4.27
C GLN A 27 4.15 -15.02 -4.75
N LYS A 28 4.35 -14.83 -6.05
CA LYS A 28 4.18 -13.54 -6.70
C LYS A 28 2.70 -13.24 -6.95
N LEU A 29 2.41 -11.97 -7.20
CA LEU A 29 1.09 -11.49 -7.54
C LEU A 29 0.50 -12.22 -8.77
N ASN A 30 -0.70 -12.77 -8.58
CA ASN A 30 -1.61 -13.11 -9.67
C ASN A 30 -2.68 -12.00 -9.70
N LYS A 31 -2.53 -11.06 -10.63
CA LYS A 31 -3.32 -9.83 -10.69
C LYS A 31 -4.81 -10.11 -10.88
N GLU A 32 -5.16 -11.02 -11.78
CA GLU A 32 -6.54 -11.37 -12.11
C GLU A 32 -7.25 -11.94 -10.89
N ARG A 33 -6.60 -12.85 -10.17
CA ARG A 33 -7.17 -13.46 -8.97
C ARG A 33 -7.38 -12.46 -7.84
N ILE A 34 -6.45 -11.54 -7.66
CA ILE A 34 -6.57 -10.49 -6.64
C ILE A 34 -7.70 -9.50 -6.99
N ILE A 35 -7.82 -9.11 -8.25
CA ILE A 35 -8.93 -8.26 -8.71
C ILE A 35 -10.28 -8.95 -8.46
N GLU A 36 -10.39 -10.24 -8.73
CA GLU A 36 -11.61 -11.03 -8.47
C GLU A 36 -11.98 -11.00 -6.98
N LEU A 37 -11.01 -11.26 -6.09
CA LEU A 37 -11.24 -11.26 -4.65
C LEU A 37 -11.67 -9.88 -4.13
N ILE A 38 -10.97 -8.82 -4.54
CA ILE A 38 -11.31 -7.45 -4.15
C ILE A 38 -12.68 -7.04 -4.72
N SER A 39 -12.99 -7.41 -5.96
CA SER A 39 -14.28 -7.09 -6.58
C SER A 39 -15.43 -7.78 -5.85
N LYS A 40 -15.22 -8.99 -5.36
CA LYS A 40 -16.24 -9.78 -4.66
C LYS A 40 -16.46 -9.36 -3.21
N TYR A 41 -15.39 -9.08 -2.49
CA TYR A 41 -15.42 -8.90 -1.04
C TYR A 41 -15.13 -7.48 -0.58
N GLY A 42 -14.65 -6.62 -1.48
CA GLY A 42 -14.18 -5.29 -1.12
C GLY A 42 -12.72 -5.29 -0.64
N GLY A 43 -12.30 -4.15 -0.13
CA GLY A 43 -10.93 -3.94 0.35
C GLY A 43 -10.76 -2.60 1.04
N SER A 44 -9.55 -2.07 0.93
CA SER A 44 -9.16 -0.76 1.47
C SER A 44 -8.07 -0.13 0.58
N SER A 45 -7.65 1.10 0.88
CA SER A 45 -6.48 1.70 0.22
C SER A 45 -5.22 0.85 0.41
N LEU A 46 -5.04 0.20 1.56
CA LEU A 46 -3.92 -0.70 1.77
C LEU A 46 -3.98 -1.93 0.86
N ALA A 47 -5.20 -2.45 0.55
CA ALA A 47 -5.36 -3.52 -0.42
C ALA A 47 -4.84 -3.14 -1.80
N HIS A 48 -5.02 -1.88 -2.21
CA HIS A 48 -4.57 -1.38 -3.51
C HIS A 48 -3.05 -1.46 -3.71
N TYR A 49 -2.27 -1.34 -2.63
CA TYR A 49 -0.80 -1.42 -2.70
C TYR A 49 -0.26 -2.78 -3.18
N VAL A 50 -1.08 -3.81 -3.27
CA VAL A 50 -0.68 -5.08 -3.88
C VAL A 50 -0.28 -4.91 -5.35
N PHE A 51 -0.91 -3.96 -6.06
CA PHE A 51 -0.66 -3.69 -7.49
C PHE A 51 0.62 -2.90 -7.76
N VAL A 52 1.28 -2.39 -6.74
CA VAL A 52 2.64 -1.82 -6.86
C VAL A 52 3.64 -2.88 -7.35
N GLY A 53 3.39 -4.18 -7.06
CA GLY A 53 4.16 -5.30 -7.58
C GLY A 53 5.47 -5.59 -6.82
N ASP A 54 5.69 -4.92 -5.70
CA ASP A 54 6.88 -5.06 -4.85
C ASP A 54 6.71 -6.06 -3.69
N LYS A 55 5.54 -6.70 -3.60
CA LYS A 55 5.16 -7.61 -2.52
C LYS A 55 4.91 -9.03 -3.02
N TYR A 56 5.02 -9.96 -2.11
CA TYR A 56 4.50 -11.31 -2.26
C TYR A 56 3.04 -11.37 -1.82
N VAL A 57 2.33 -12.39 -2.27
CA VAL A 57 0.95 -12.65 -1.91
C VAL A 57 0.84 -14.06 -1.33
N HIS A 58 0.10 -14.19 -0.24
CA HIS A 58 -0.36 -15.48 0.27
C HIS A 58 -1.88 -15.55 0.10
N ILE A 59 -2.38 -16.58 -0.54
CA ILE A 59 -3.81 -16.84 -0.69
C ILE A 59 -4.16 -18.03 0.21
N SER A 60 -5.23 -17.92 0.99
CA SER A 60 -5.72 -18.99 1.87
C SER A 60 -6.05 -20.26 1.09
N LYS A 61 -6.04 -21.43 1.75
CA LYS A 61 -6.38 -22.70 1.11
C LYS A 61 -7.79 -22.73 0.51
N LYS A 62 -8.72 -21.96 1.06
CA LYS A 62 -10.08 -21.80 0.51
C LYS A 62 -10.14 -20.81 -0.64
N GLU A 63 -9.02 -20.16 -0.95
CA GLU A 63 -8.88 -19.17 -2.02
C GLU A 63 -9.84 -17.96 -1.92
N ASP A 64 -10.27 -17.61 -0.72
CA ASP A 64 -11.23 -16.54 -0.45
C ASP A 64 -10.67 -15.38 0.38
N VAL A 65 -9.41 -15.50 0.83
CA VAL A 65 -8.67 -14.48 1.58
C VAL A 65 -7.24 -14.41 1.05
N PHE A 66 -6.69 -13.20 0.94
CA PHE A 66 -5.27 -13.03 0.64
C PHE A 66 -4.60 -12.05 1.61
N PHE A 67 -3.28 -12.16 1.68
CA PHE A 67 -2.36 -11.28 2.40
C PHE A 67 -1.29 -10.80 1.44
N GLN A 68 -0.90 -9.53 1.56
CA GLN A 68 0.27 -8.98 0.87
C GLN A 68 1.39 -8.73 1.87
N TYR A 69 2.62 -9.14 1.55
CA TYR A 69 3.71 -9.11 2.50
C TYR A 69 5.08 -8.96 1.85
N GLN A 70 6.07 -8.61 2.67
CA GLN A 70 7.49 -8.73 2.33
C GLN A 70 8.20 -9.58 3.38
N ILE A 71 9.35 -10.17 2.98
CA ILE A 71 10.22 -10.93 3.87
C ILE A 71 11.45 -10.10 4.16
N ILE A 72 11.67 -9.77 5.42
CA ILE A 72 12.83 -9.01 5.90
C ILE A 72 13.49 -9.80 7.02
N SER A 73 14.69 -10.31 6.76
CA SER A 73 15.42 -11.20 7.68
C SER A 73 14.57 -12.43 8.04
N ASP A 74 14.24 -12.60 9.31
CA ASP A 74 13.43 -13.69 9.88
C ASP A 74 11.94 -13.31 10.07
N LYS A 75 11.49 -12.24 9.43
CA LYS A 75 10.13 -11.74 9.57
C LYS A 75 9.37 -11.69 8.25
N ILE A 76 8.11 -12.08 8.29
CA ILE A 76 7.13 -11.85 7.25
C ILE A 76 6.30 -10.64 7.69
N ILE A 77 6.45 -9.52 6.99
CA ILE A 77 5.74 -8.28 7.33
C ILE A 77 4.55 -8.13 6.38
N VAL A 78 3.36 -8.30 6.92
CA VAL A 78 2.08 -8.14 6.22
C VAL A 78 1.69 -6.68 6.23
N LEU A 79 1.34 -6.12 5.08
CA LEU A 79 0.77 -4.79 4.98
C LEU A 79 -0.76 -4.85 5.08
N GLY A 80 -1.31 -4.17 6.07
CA GLY A 80 -2.73 -4.26 6.42
C GLY A 80 -3.07 -5.58 7.12
N GLY A 81 -4.33 -5.99 7.00
CA GLY A 81 -4.84 -7.27 7.47
C GLY A 81 -5.12 -8.23 6.32
N PRO A 82 -5.86 -9.30 6.60
CA PRO A 82 -6.45 -10.15 5.58
C PRO A 82 -7.44 -9.37 4.72
N ILE A 83 -7.49 -9.72 3.44
CA ILE A 83 -8.39 -9.10 2.45
C ILE A 83 -9.19 -10.23 1.78
N GLY A 84 -10.53 -10.10 1.77
CA GLY A 84 -11.40 -11.13 1.21
C GLY A 84 -12.62 -11.42 2.09
N ASN A 85 -13.00 -12.70 2.17
CA ASN A 85 -14.14 -13.16 2.97
C ASN A 85 -13.91 -12.94 4.48
N ARG A 86 -14.66 -12.00 5.08
CA ARG A 86 -14.51 -11.64 6.50
C ARG A 86 -14.71 -12.83 7.46
N GLU A 87 -15.61 -13.76 7.12
CA GLU A 87 -15.89 -14.92 7.96
C GLU A 87 -14.73 -15.91 8.00
N ALA A 88 -13.85 -15.88 7.00
CA ALA A 88 -12.68 -16.74 6.91
C ALA A 88 -11.40 -16.14 7.51
N PHE A 89 -11.42 -14.90 8.01
CA PHE A 89 -10.21 -14.19 8.44
C PHE A 89 -9.44 -14.92 9.55
N TYR A 90 -10.13 -15.39 10.59
CA TYR A 90 -9.46 -16.10 11.69
C TYR A 90 -8.69 -17.33 11.19
N GLU A 91 -9.35 -18.19 10.42
CA GLU A 91 -8.73 -19.40 9.87
C GLU A 91 -7.60 -19.07 8.89
N ALA A 92 -7.78 -18.05 8.06
CA ALA A 92 -6.75 -17.62 7.11
C ALA A 92 -5.50 -17.05 7.82
N ILE A 93 -5.68 -16.24 8.87
CA ILE A 93 -4.58 -15.73 9.69
C ILE A 93 -3.84 -16.90 10.36
N LYS A 94 -4.60 -17.83 10.96
CA LYS A 94 -4.02 -19.02 11.61
C LYS A 94 -3.23 -19.87 10.62
N GLU A 95 -3.77 -20.11 9.45
CA GLU A 95 -3.08 -20.86 8.38
C GLU A 95 -1.76 -20.19 7.97
N PHE A 96 -1.77 -18.87 7.81
CA PHE A 96 -0.58 -18.13 7.44
C PHE A 96 0.45 -18.06 8.58
N TYR A 97 -0.03 -17.95 9.81
CA TYR A 97 0.80 -18.05 11.01
C TYR A 97 1.50 -19.40 11.11
N ASP A 98 0.74 -20.51 11.01
CA ASP A 98 1.26 -21.86 11.07
C ASP A 98 2.30 -22.12 9.96
N LEU A 99 2.06 -21.58 8.75
CA LEU A 99 3.01 -21.64 7.64
C LEU A 99 4.28 -20.83 7.94
N ALA A 100 4.16 -19.63 8.45
CA ALA A 100 5.31 -18.80 8.81
C ALA A 100 6.16 -19.47 9.88
N ASP A 101 5.54 -19.99 10.94
CA ASP A 101 6.19 -20.69 12.05
C ASP A 101 6.92 -21.96 11.57
N LEU A 102 6.28 -22.75 10.70
CA LEU A 102 6.89 -23.95 10.11
C LEU A 102 8.23 -23.65 9.42
N TYR A 103 8.36 -22.49 8.79
CA TYR A 103 9.60 -22.05 8.13
C TYR A 103 10.49 -21.18 9.04
N GLY A 104 10.10 -21.00 10.31
CA GLY A 104 10.85 -20.26 11.31
C GLY A 104 10.83 -18.74 11.11
N TYR A 105 9.77 -18.21 10.51
CA TYR A 105 9.54 -16.78 10.39
C TYR A 105 8.54 -16.28 11.43
N THR A 106 8.76 -15.06 11.91
CA THR A 106 7.80 -14.33 12.73
C THR A 106 6.85 -13.55 11.83
N LEU A 107 5.55 -13.78 11.98
CA LEU A 107 4.52 -13.03 11.26
C LEU A 107 4.22 -11.72 11.99
N VAL A 108 4.32 -10.60 11.29
CA VAL A 108 4.11 -9.24 11.80
C VAL A 108 3.10 -8.53 10.91
N PHE A 109 2.11 -7.87 11.51
CA PHE A 109 1.13 -7.06 10.77
C PHE A 109 1.42 -5.57 10.94
N SER A 110 1.35 -4.81 9.86
CA SER A 110 1.58 -3.36 9.82
C SER A 110 0.39 -2.64 9.21
N GLY A 111 -0.17 -1.65 9.91
CA GLY A 111 -1.32 -0.88 9.42
C GLY A 111 -2.64 -1.65 9.47
N VAL A 112 -2.84 -2.46 10.49
CA VAL A 112 -4.09 -3.21 10.66
C VAL A 112 -5.24 -2.30 11.08
N ASP A 113 -6.42 -2.61 10.56
CA ASP A 113 -7.67 -2.02 11.00
C ASP A 113 -8.12 -2.61 12.34
N MET A 114 -8.82 -1.81 13.16
CA MET A 114 -9.35 -2.26 14.46
C MET A 114 -10.33 -3.44 14.34
N ASN A 115 -10.91 -3.64 13.18
CA ASN A 115 -11.89 -4.70 12.94
C ASN A 115 -11.32 -6.12 13.08
N ILE A 116 -9.99 -6.28 13.00
CA ILE A 116 -9.31 -7.59 13.14
C ILE A 116 -8.55 -7.73 14.47
N PHE A 117 -8.64 -6.75 15.36
CA PHE A 117 -7.98 -6.82 16.67
C PHE A 117 -8.39 -8.01 17.50
N PRO A 118 -9.69 -8.39 17.57
CA PRO A 118 -10.08 -9.57 18.35
C PRO A 118 -9.37 -10.84 17.89
N GLU A 119 -9.34 -11.09 16.59
CA GLU A 119 -8.70 -12.27 16.01
C GLU A 119 -7.20 -12.31 16.27
N LEU A 120 -6.52 -11.17 16.10
CA LEU A 120 -5.09 -11.08 16.36
C LEU A 120 -4.77 -11.17 17.86
N HIS A 121 -5.59 -10.56 18.73
CA HIS A 121 -5.43 -10.65 20.17
C HIS A 121 -5.58 -12.11 20.67
N ASP A 122 -6.58 -12.82 20.18
CA ASP A 122 -6.82 -14.23 20.53
C ASP A 122 -5.65 -15.14 20.08
N MET A 123 -4.87 -14.70 19.09
CA MET A 123 -3.65 -15.37 18.63
C MET A 123 -2.39 -14.90 19.36
N GLY A 124 -2.50 -14.04 20.37
CA GLY A 124 -1.40 -13.58 21.21
C GLY A 124 -0.58 -12.42 20.63
N TYR A 125 -1.13 -11.66 19.68
CA TYR A 125 -0.47 -10.45 19.19
C TYR A 125 -0.62 -9.28 20.15
N ASP A 126 0.46 -8.55 20.34
CA ASP A 126 0.46 -7.22 20.96
C ASP A 126 0.31 -6.12 19.92
N PHE A 127 -0.25 -4.98 20.33
CA PHE A 127 -0.55 -3.86 19.44
C PHE A 127 0.23 -2.60 19.82
N LEU A 128 0.79 -1.95 18.80
CA LEU A 128 1.39 -0.63 18.92
C LEU A 128 0.66 0.34 18.00
N LYS A 129 0.11 1.42 18.56
CA LYS A 129 -0.53 2.48 17.76
C LYS A 129 0.54 3.31 17.06
N LEU A 130 0.56 3.27 15.72
CA LEU A 130 1.49 4.04 14.90
C LEU A 130 0.93 5.40 14.48
N GLY A 131 -0.40 5.54 14.34
CA GLY A 131 -1.00 6.77 13.86
C GLY A 131 -2.52 6.76 13.88
N GLN A 132 -3.11 7.66 13.12
CA GLN A 132 -4.55 7.78 12.89
C GLN A 132 -4.78 8.23 11.45
N ASP A 133 -5.81 7.69 10.82
CA ASP A 133 -6.25 8.14 9.51
C ASP A 133 -7.12 9.40 9.64
N ALA A 134 -6.88 10.35 8.75
CA ALA A 134 -7.68 11.55 8.63
C ALA A 134 -8.77 11.33 7.57
N LEU A 135 -10.03 11.46 7.97
CA LEU A 135 -11.18 11.40 7.07
C LEU A 135 -11.74 12.78 6.82
N VAL A 136 -11.96 13.12 5.55
CA VAL A 136 -12.61 14.36 5.12
C VAL A 136 -13.96 14.01 4.51
N LYS A 137 -15.03 14.47 5.13
CA LYS A 137 -16.38 14.35 4.56
C LYS A 137 -16.55 15.40 3.47
N LEU A 138 -16.63 14.94 2.22
CA LEU A 138 -16.65 15.83 1.06
C LEU A 138 -17.97 16.61 0.93
N ASP A 139 -19.07 16.04 1.35
CA ASP A 139 -20.40 16.68 1.42
C ASP A 139 -20.49 17.83 2.43
N GLU A 140 -19.70 17.75 3.51
CA GLU A 140 -19.57 18.79 4.52
C GLU A 140 -18.39 19.75 4.26
N PHE A 141 -17.51 19.43 3.31
CA PHE A 141 -16.30 20.21 3.05
C PHE A 141 -16.63 21.54 2.36
N SER A 142 -16.12 22.61 2.92
CA SER A 142 -16.26 23.96 2.35
C SER A 142 -14.98 24.76 2.52
N LEU A 143 -14.65 25.55 1.53
CA LEU A 143 -13.58 26.55 1.63
C LEU A 143 -13.99 27.81 2.41
N ALA A 144 -15.23 27.93 2.86
CA ALA A 144 -15.72 29.07 3.64
C ALA A 144 -15.08 29.16 5.03
N GLY A 145 -15.20 30.31 5.67
CA GLY A 145 -14.73 30.56 7.03
C GLY A 145 -13.23 30.80 7.19
N ASN A 146 -12.83 31.22 8.40
CA ASN A 146 -11.45 31.62 8.71
C ASN A 146 -10.46 30.45 8.68
N LYS A 147 -10.89 29.24 9.07
CA LYS A 147 -10.04 28.03 9.06
C LYS A 147 -9.48 27.69 7.65
N ASN A 148 -10.24 28.03 6.62
CA ASN A 148 -9.88 27.71 5.24
C ASN A 148 -9.35 28.93 4.44
N LYS A 149 -9.03 30.04 5.12
CA LYS A 149 -8.51 31.26 4.47
C LYS A 149 -7.23 30.97 3.65
N SER A 150 -6.28 30.25 4.22
CA SER A 150 -5.01 29.90 3.55
C SER A 150 -5.25 29.03 2.30
N LYS A 151 -6.17 28.06 2.38
CA LYS A 151 -6.53 27.20 1.23
C LYS A 151 -7.18 28.04 0.10
N ARG A 152 -8.14 28.91 0.45
CA ARG A 152 -8.75 29.83 -0.56
C ARG A 152 -7.72 30.73 -1.21
N GLN A 153 -6.77 31.26 -0.43
CA GLN A 153 -5.71 32.10 -0.96
C GLN A 153 -4.75 31.31 -1.87
N ALA A 154 -4.48 30.06 -1.57
CA ALA A 154 -3.68 29.19 -2.42
C ALA A 154 -4.38 28.92 -3.76
N VAL A 155 -5.65 28.47 -3.71
CA VAL A 155 -6.47 28.25 -4.93
C VAL A 155 -6.53 29.51 -5.77
N SER A 156 -6.92 30.68 -5.18
CA SER A 156 -7.02 31.94 -5.92
C SER A 156 -5.69 32.41 -6.54
N ARG A 157 -4.58 32.09 -5.92
CA ARG A 157 -3.23 32.42 -6.43
C ARG A 157 -2.88 31.56 -7.64
N ILE A 158 -3.15 30.27 -7.57
CA ILE A 158 -2.94 29.31 -8.65
C ILE A 158 -3.82 29.63 -9.84
N ASP A 159 -5.12 29.92 -9.63
CA ASP A 159 -6.07 30.34 -10.66
C ASP A 159 -5.61 31.62 -11.38
N LYS A 160 -5.20 32.65 -10.62
CA LYS A 160 -4.71 33.93 -11.16
C LYS A 160 -3.41 33.77 -11.96
N ALA A 161 -2.61 32.76 -11.66
CA ALA A 161 -1.41 32.44 -12.42
C ALA A 161 -1.71 31.60 -13.69
N GLY A 162 -2.98 31.36 -14.01
CA GLY A 162 -3.42 30.67 -15.21
C GLY A 162 -3.24 29.14 -15.16
N TYR A 163 -3.11 28.57 -13.97
CA TYR A 163 -3.05 27.12 -13.82
C TYR A 163 -4.44 26.49 -13.97
N THR A 164 -4.45 25.28 -14.51
CA THR A 164 -5.68 24.49 -14.69
C THR A 164 -5.58 23.16 -13.95
N PHE A 165 -6.72 22.64 -13.53
CA PHE A 165 -6.86 21.35 -12.87
C PHE A 165 -7.71 20.42 -13.73
N SER A 166 -7.27 19.19 -13.92
CA SER A 166 -8.03 18.14 -14.60
C SER A 166 -7.88 16.80 -13.87
N ILE A 167 -8.82 15.88 -14.13
CA ILE A 167 -8.73 14.49 -13.72
C ILE A 167 -8.72 13.64 -14.98
N GLU A 168 -7.62 12.96 -15.20
CA GLU A 168 -7.44 12.04 -16.31
C GLU A 168 -7.84 10.61 -15.89
N THR A 169 -8.42 9.87 -16.83
CA THR A 169 -8.86 8.49 -16.62
C THR A 169 -8.10 7.56 -17.57
N PRO A 170 -7.62 6.40 -17.11
CA PRO A 170 -6.93 5.46 -17.98
C PRO A 170 -7.85 4.94 -19.12
N PRO A 171 -7.29 4.49 -20.25
CA PRO A 171 -5.84 4.36 -20.52
C PRO A 171 -5.18 5.71 -20.84
N PHE A 172 -3.93 5.86 -20.41
CA PHE A 172 -3.15 7.06 -20.62
C PHE A 172 -2.24 6.93 -21.84
N THR A 173 -1.92 8.05 -22.50
CA THR A 173 -0.95 8.06 -23.60
C THR A 173 0.49 7.98 -23.08
N ASP A 174 1.41 7.51 -23.93
CA ASP A 174 2.84 7.45 -23.58
C ASP A 174 3.42 8.86 -23.36
N GLU A 175 2.91 9.87 -24.06
CA GLU A 175 3.27 11.28 -23.88
C GLU A 175 2.92 11.76 -22.47
N LEU A 176 1.68 11.46 -22.02
CA LEU A 176 1.24 11.81 -20.67
C LEU A 176 2.12 11.14 -19.62
N PHE A 177 2.42 9.84 -19.79
CA PHE A 177 3.32 9.14 -18.87
C PHE A 177 4.71 9.73 -18.80
N LYS A 178 5.24 10.19 -19.93
CA LYS A 178 6.53 10.88 -19.98
C LYS A 178 6.51 12.19 -19.20
N GLU A 179 5.47 13.02 -19.39
CA GLU A 179 5.30 14.27 -18.63
C GLU A 179 5.18 14.01 -17.12
N LEU A 180 4.36 13.01 -16.70
CA LEU A 180 4.21 12.62 -15.30
C LEU A 180 5.53 12.11 -14.71
N LYS A 181 6.30 11.35 -15.49
CA LYS A 181 7.61 10.86 -15.07
C LYS A 181 8.60 12.00 -14.83
N GLU A 182 8.61 13.01 -15.68
CA GLU A 182 9.45 14.19 -15.48
C GLU A 182 9.14 14.91 -14.15
N VAL A 183 7.86 15.08 -13.83
CA VAL A 183 7.44 15.62 -12.51
C VAL A 183 7.90 14.73 -11.36
N SER A 184 7.74 13.44 -11.54
CA SER A 184 8.13 12.44 -10.53
C SER A 184 9.64 12.43 -10.28
N ASP A 185 10.45 12.45 -11.33
CA ASP A 185 11.92 12.42 -11.23
C ASP A 185 12.44 13.71 -10.59
N GLU A 186 11.88 14.87 -10.93
CA GLU A 186 12.23 16.15 -10.31
C GLU A 186 11.87 16.16 -8.82
N TRP A 187 10.68 15.65 -8.45
CA TRP A 187 10.25 15.53 -7.07
C TRP A 187 11.16 14.63 -6.25
N LEU A 188 11.58 13.49 -6.82
CA LEU A 188 12.52 12.56 -6.18
C LEU A 188 13.89 13.19 -5.96
N ASN A 189 14.30 14.10 -6.84
CA ASN A 189 15.59 14.78 -6.75
C ASN A 189 16.76 13.81 -6.46
N GLY A 190 16.85 12.74 -7.26
CA GLY A 190 17.86 11.68 -7.12
C GLY A 190 17.66 10.69 -5.97
N LYS A 191 16.59 10.84 -5.17
CA LYS A 191 16.25 9.87 -4.13
C LYS A 191 15.61 8.62 -4.76
N LYS A 192 15.75 7.48 -4.09
CA LYS A 192 15.09 6.24 -4.50
C LYS A 192 13.62 6.23 -4.06
N GLU A 193 12.81 5.59 -4.88
CA GLU A 193 11.44 5.22 -4.51
C GLU A 193 11.43 4.34 -3.25
N LYS A 194 10.38 4.48 -2.44
CA LYS A 194 10.28 3.71 -1.19
C LYS A 194 9.57 2.39 -1.39
N GLY A 195 8.32 2.37 -1.70
CA GLY A 195 7.51 1.14 -1.81
C GLY A 195 6.99 0.62 -0.48
N PHE A 196 6.53 -0.62 -0.45
CA PHE A 196 5.84 -1.35 0.62
C PHE A 196 4.50 -0.70 1.02
N ALA A 197 4.49 0.25 1.96
CA ALA A 197 3.30 0.94 2.47
C ALA A 197 3.00 2.26 1.73
N VAL A 198 3.69 2.52 0.64
CA VAL A 198 3.48 3.63 -0.29
C VAL A 198 3.74 3.15 -1.71
N GLY A 199 3.05 3.73 -2.68
CA GLY A 199 3.31 3.46 -4.09
C GLY A 199 4.64 4.03 -4.56
N TYR A 200 5.04 3.61 -5.74
CA TYR A 200 6.09 4.26 -6.50
C TYR A 200 5.67 4.42 -7.95
N PHE A 201 6.32 5.32 -8.66
CA PHE A 201 5.95 5.63 -10.03
C PHE A 201 6.30 4.46 -10.96
N ASN A 202 5.29 3.70 -11.37
CA ASN A 202 5.37 2.74 -12.46
C ASN A 202 4.09 2.75 -13.30
N LYS A 203 4.21 2.42 -14.58
CA LYS A 203 3.10 2.52 -15.53
C LYS A 203 1.93 1.63 -15.14
N GLU A 204 2.18 0.38 -14.80
CA GLU A 204 1.15 -0.62 -14.50
C GLU A 204 0.31 -0.22 -13.28
N TYR A 205 0.96 0.33 -12.25
CA TYR A 205 0.29 0.81 -11.05
C TYR A 205 -0.52 2.07 -11.32
N MET A 206 0.07 3.06 -12.02
CA MET A 206 -0.59 4.32 -12.32
C MET A 206 -1.82 4.14 -13.23
N GLU A 207 -1.81 3.16 -14.13
CA GLU A 207 -2.94 2.82 -15.00
C GLU A 207 -4.13 2.16 -14.28
N MET A 208 -3.97 1.83 -13.00
CA MET A 208 -5.08 1.32 -12.18
C MET A 208 -5.99 2.46 -11.66
N ASP A 209 -5.49 3.71 -11.65
CA ASP A 209 -6.10 4.84 -10.96
C ASP A 209 -6.43 6.00 -11.92
N LYS A 210 -7.34 6.86 -11.48
CA LYS A 210 -7.45 8.22 -12.05
C LYS A 210 -6.32 9.09 -11.53
N ILE A 211 -5.89 10.04 -12.34
CA ILE A 211 -4.81 10.96 -11.98
C ILE A 211 -5.34 12.40 -12.00
N ALA A 212 -5.25 13.08 -10.86
CA ALA A 212 -5.45 14.51 -10.76
C ALA A 212 -4.18 15.22 -11.23
N ILE A 213 -4.31 16.19 -12.11
CA ILE A 213 -3.19 16.89 -12.76
C ILE A 213 -3.39 18.40 -12.63
N VAL A 214 -2.31 19.12 -12.35
CA VAL A 214 -2.25 20.57 -12.38
C VAL A 214 -1.26 21.01 -13.47
N ARG A 215 -1.76 21.80 -14.45
CA ARG A 215 -0.96 22.35 -15.55
C ARG A 215 -0.81 23.87 -15.39
N ASN A 216 0.35 24.40 -15.80
CA ASN A 216 0.54 25.86 -15.88
C ASN A 216 -0.13 26.46 -17.13
N SER A 217 -0.02 27.76 -17.32
CA SER A 217 -0.56 28.49 -18.47
C SER A 217 0.04 28.08 -19.83
N GLU A 218 1.19 27.41 -19.83
CA GLU A 218 1.87 26.89 -21.02
C GLU A 218 1.46 25.43 -21.32
N GLY A 219 0.60 24.84 -20.49
CA GLY A 219 0.11 23.47 -20.63
C GLY A 219 1.02 22.40 -20.03
N GLU A 220 2.13 22.77 -19.39
CA GLU A 220 3.05 21.80 -18.76
C GLU A 220 2.51 21.28 -17.43
N ILE A 221 2.69 20.00 -17.16
CA ILE A 221 2.33 19.41 -15.85
C ILE A 221 3.31 19.90 -14.78
N LYS A 222 2.75 20.51 -13.74
CA LYS A 222 3.51 20.98 -12.57
C LYS A 222 3.26 20.16 -11.32
N ALA A 223 2.11 19.47 -11.23
CA ALA A 223 1.81 18.55 -10.15
C ALA A 223 0.84 17.47 -10.58
N PHE A 224 0.90 16.32 -9.92
CA PHE A 224 -0.10 15.27 -10.06
C PHE A 224 -0.31 14.51 -8.76
N ALA A 225 -1.48 13.84 -8.66
CA ALA A 225 -1.76 12.87 -7.61
C ALA A 225 -2.62 11.73 -8.19
N ASN A 226 -2.30 10.46 -7.88
CA ASN A 226 -3.20 9.37 -8.22
C ASN A 226 -4.33 9.26 -7.17
N ILE A 227 -5.52 8.90 -7.63
CA ILE A 227 -6.74 8.81 -6.83
C ILE A 227 -7.06 7.34 -6.64
N MET A 228 -6.64 6.78 -5.51
CA MET A 228 -6.82 5.36 -5.21
C MET A 228 -8.25 5.02 -4.80
N PRO A 229 -8.81 3.90 -5.28
CA PRO A 229 -10.06 3.37 -4.80
C PRO A 229 -9.91 2.77 -3.39
N MET A 230 -10.99 2.84 -2.61
CA MET A 230 -11.07 2.19 -1.28
C MET A 230 -11.81 0.85 -1.35
N TYR A 231 -12.31 0.47 -2.52
CA TYR A 231 -13.06 -0.79 -2.75
C TYR A 231 -14.29 -0.98 -1.85
N ASP A 232 -14.91 0.11 -1.46
CA ASP A 232 -16.09 0.19 -0.59
C ASP A 232 -17.37 0.60 -1.35
N GLY A 233 -17.43 0.31 -2.64
CA GLY A 233 -18.50 0.71 -3.52
C GLY A 233 -18.43 2.18 -3.96
N ASN A 234 -17.22 2.70 -4.10
CA ASN A 234 -16.91 4.09 -4.50
C ASN A 234 -17.42 5.16 -3.51
N LYS A 235 -17.57 4.82 -2.24
CA LYS A 235 -17.99 5.77 -1.20
C LYS A 235 -16.85 6.65 -0.74
N THR A 236 -15.64 6.12 -0.73
CA THR A 236 -14.43 6.83 -0.33
C THR A 236 -13.32 6.68 -1.36
N LEU A 237 -12.37 7.59 -1.30
CA LEU A 237 -11.14 7.54 -2.10
C LEU A 237 -9.96 7.94 -1.21
N SER A 238 -8.76 7.57 -1.64
CA SER A 238 -7.51 7.98 -1.02
C SER A 238 -6.56 8.54 -2.07
N ILE A 239 -5.46 9.11 -1.62
CA ILE A 239 -4.38 9.61 -2.47
C ILE A 239 -3.09 8.96 -2.00
N ASP A 240 -2.28 8.47 -2.92
CA ASP A 240 -0.98 7.88 -2.62
C ASP A 240 0.18 8.74 -3.13
N LEU A 241 0.44 8.71 -4.43
CA LEU A 241 1.50 9.54 -5.02
C LEU A 241 1.00 10.97 -5.19
N MET A 242 1.64 11.88 -4.49
CA MET A 242 1.42 13.32 -4.56
C MET A 242 2.76 13.98 -4.90
N ARG A 243 2.97 14.37 -6.18
CA ARG A 243 4.26 14.86 -6.68
C ARG A 243 4.10 16.17 -7.43
N PHE A 244 5.10 17.03 -7.29
CA PHE A 244 5.10 18.35 -7.90
C PHE A 244 6.52 18.80 -8.23
N LYS A 245 6.63 19.61 -9.28
CA LYS A 245 7.89 20.30 -9.63
C LYS A 245 8.15 21.45 -8.67
N ASN A 246 9.42 21.77 -8.46
CA ASN A 246 9.78 22.94 -7.67
C ASN A 246 9.38 24.21 -8.44
N ILE A 247 8.36 24.90 -7.96
CA ILE A 247 7.85 26.13 -8.55
C ILE A 247 7.83 27.25 -7.50
N GLU A 248 7.94 28.48 -7.95
CA GLU A 248 7.92 29.66 -7.06
C GLU A 248 6.56 29.91 -6.41
N LEU A 249 5.49 29.30 -6.94
CA LEU A 249 4.12 29.43 -6.43
C LEU A 249 3.84 28.47 -5.29
N ASN A 250 3.67 28.99 -4.09
CA ASN A 250 3.27 28.19 -2.92
C ASN A 250 1.80 27.77 -3.01
N GLY A 251 1.52 26.50 -2.66
CA GLY A 251 0.17 25.96 -2.49
C GLY A 251 -0.37 25.19 -3.68
N ILE A 252 0.50 24.64 -4.54
CA ILE A 252 0.11 23.78 -5.65
C ILE A 252 -0.44 22.41 -5.16
N MET A 253 -0.05 22.01 -3.95
CA MET A 253 -0.50 20.77 -3.29
C MET A 253 -1.54 21.07 -2.23
#